data_d9efae51a54364452f4be35f85aa4f2f
#
_entry.id   d9efae51a54364452f4be35f85aa4f2f
#
_cell.length_a   1.000
_cell.length_b   1.000
_cell.length_c   1.000
_cell.angle_alpha   90.00
_cell.angle_beta   90.00
_cell.angle_gamma   90.00
#
_symmetry.space_group_name_H-M   'P 1'
#
loop_
_entity.id
_entity.type
_entity.pdbx_description
1 polymer ?
#
loop_
_entity_poly.entity_id
_entity_poly.type
_entity_poly.pdbx_seq_one_letter_code
_entity_poly.pdbx_strand_id
1 'polypeptide(L)'
;MIEFQNVCIRAGDFQLNDVSFEVGSGEYAVLMGRTGRGKTTILESLCGLRRVQSGKILIRGMDVTHWPPADREIGYVPQDLALFPTFSVAEHLQFALRLRRFHTTQIEHRVNELAEMLGINHLLKRQIEGLSGGESQRVALGRALSFRPTVLLLDEPLSALDAETREEIQTLLRTLTDNTGVTTLHITHNAAEATALADRRFHIVDGQVIEKSESQTQETKKLNSPAG
;
A
#
# COMPACT_ATOMS: atom_id res chain seq x y z
N MET A 1 -12.78 0.39 4.48
CA MET A 1 -13.19 1.67 3.87
C MET A 1 -12.21 2.76 4.31
N ILE A 2 -11.70 3.50 3.36
CA ILE A 2 -10.84 4.69 3.54
C ILE A 2 -11.61 5.87 2.98
N GLU A 3 -11.62 7.01 3.67
CA GLU A 3 -12.29 8.22 3.17
C GLU A 3 -11.47 9.46 3.51
N PHE A 4 -11.26 10.32 2.53
CA PHE A 4 -10.70 11.66 2.67
C PHE A 4 -11.81 12.68 2.43
N GLN A 5 -12.01 13.59 3.36
CA GLN A 5 -13.03 14.65 3.30
C GLN A 5 -12.37 16.03 3.36
N ASN A 6 -12.26 16.70 2.20
CA ASN A 6 -11.71 18.03 2.04
C ASN A 6 -10.35 18.22 2.73
N VAL A 7 -9.47 17.23 2.60
CA VAL A 7 -8.18 17.20 3.29
C VAL A 7 -7.18 18.12 2.61
N CYS A 8 -6.59 19.03 3.39
CA CYS A 8 -5.48 19.88 2.96
C CYS A 8 -4.18 19.39 3.61
N ILE A 9 -3.15 19.18 2.79
CA ILE A 9 -1.85 18.65 3.25
C ILE A 9 -0.74 19.53 2.70
N ARG A 10 0.21 19.89 3.58
CA ARG A 10 1.41 20.64 3.19
C ARG A 10 2.68 19.82 3.40
N ALA A 11 3.57 19.85 2.41
CA ALA A 11 4.88 19.21 2.43
C ALA A 11 5.95 20.18 1.88
N GLY A 12 6.57 20.98 2.78
CA GLY A 12 7.44 22.09 2.37
C GLY A 12 6.68 23.14 1.56
N ASP A 13 7.12 23.38 0.32
CA ASP A 13 6.46 24.30 -0.62
C ASP A 13 5.33 23.66 -1.41
N PHE A 14 5.17 22.34 -1.31
CA PHE A 14 4.11 21.58 -1.99
C PHE A 14 2.84 21.53 -1.13
N GLN A 15 1.69 21.70 -1.76
CA GLN A 15 0.39 21.64 -1.10
C GLN A 15 -0.63 20.86 -1.94
N LEU A 16 -1.39 20.02 -1.26
CA LEU A 16 -2.62 19.42 -1.77
C LEU A 16 -3.80 20.07 -1.08
N ASN A 17 -4.81 20.50 -1.85
CA ASN A 17 -5.99 21.19 -1.31
C ASN A 17 -7.25 20.38 -1.64
N ASP A 18 -8.17 20.34 -0.68
CA ASP A 18 -9.51 19.76 -0.82
C ASP A 18 -9.52 18.32 -1.38
N VAL A 19 -8.52 17.53 -0.98
CA VAL A 19 -8.44 16.12 -1.38
C VAL A 19 -9.63 15.38 -0.80
N SER A 20 -10.48 14.83 -1.70
CA SER A 20 -11.66 14.06 -1.32
C SER A 20 -11.76 12.84 -2.22
N PHE A 21 -11.75 11.65 -1.64
CA PHE A 21 -11.98 10.38 -2.32
C PHE A 21 -12.32 9.30 -1.30
N GLU A 22 -12.88 8.20 -1.77
CA GLU A 22 -13.27 7.06 -0.97
C GLU A 22 -12.79 5.75 -1.60
N VAL A 23 -12.36 4.80 -0.77
CA VAL A 23 -12.09 3.40 -1.15
C VAL A 23 -12.96 2.51 -0.29
N GLY A 24 -13.80 1.70 -0.91
CA GLY A 24 -14.71 0.78 -0.24
C GLY A 24 -13.96 -0.30 0.56
N SER A 25 -14.68 -0.95 1.48
CA SER A 25 -14.10 -2.04 2.27
C SER A 25 -13.77 -3.24 1.38
N GLY A 26 -12.53 -3.74 1.48
CA GLY A 26 -12.04 -4.88 0.69
C GLY A 26 -11.69 -4.55 -0.75
N GLU A 27 -11.88 -3.30 -1.20
CA GLU A 27 -11.48 -2.89 -2.54
C GLU A 27 -9.95 -2.75 -2.66
N TYR A 28 -9.44 -3.03 -3.85
CA TYR A 28 -8.08 -2.71 -4.27
C TYR A 28 -8.11 -1.42 -5.09
N ALA A 29 -7.68 -0.32 -4.50
CA ALA A 29 -7.59 0.97 -5.18
C ALA A 29 -6.15 1.27 -5.60
N VAL A 30 -5.98 1.86 -6.78
CA VAL A 30 -4.69 2.35 -7.27
C VAL A 30 -4.72 3.86 -7.41
N LEU A 31 -3.73 4.53 -6.82
CA LEU A 31 -3.52 5.97 -6.94
C LEU A 31 -2.33 6.23 -7.88
N MET A 32 -2.62 6.86 -9.01
CA MET A 32 -1.66 7.18 -10.05
C MET A 32 -1.34 8.67 -10.10
N GLY A 33 -0.22 8.99 -10.70
CA GLY A 33 0.20 10.38 -10.95
C GLY A 33 1.70 10.47 -11.20
N ARG A 34 2.14 11.58 -11.78
CA ARG A 34 3.58 11.83 -12.02
C ARG A 34 4.34 11.90 -10.69
N THR A 35 5.63 11.58 -10.75
CA THR A 35 6.54 11.74 -9.59
C THR A 35 6.49 13.17 -9.07
N GLY A 36 6.54 13.35 -7.75
CA GLY A 36 6.49 14.67 -7.11
C GLY A 36 5.09 15.31 -7.00
N ARG A 37 4.01 14.61 -7.39
CA ARG A 37 2.64 15.15 -7.31
C ARG A 37 1.90 14.83 -6.01
N GLY A 38 2.59 14.33 -4.97
CA GLY A 38 2.02 14.16 -3.64
C GLY A 38 1.40 12.79 -3.34
N LYS A 39 1.67 11.76 -4.16
CA LYS A 39 1.18 10.39 -3.90
C LYS A 39 1.62 9.87 -2.53
N THR A 40 2.93 9.85 -2.28
CA THR A 40 3.50 9.46 -0.98
C THR A 40 3.01 10.35 0.16
N THR A 41 2.80 11.65 -0.10
CA THR A 41 2.24 12.60 0.88
C THR A 41 0.83 12.18 1.33
N ILE A 42 -0.01 11.68 0.41
CA ILE A 42 -1.35 11.13 0.74
C ILE A 42 -1.19 9.88 1.61
N LEU A 43 -0.31 8.92 1.25
CA LEU A 43 -0.07 7.72 2.07
C LEU A 43 0.47 8.06 3.45
N GLU A 44 1.46 8.95 3.54
CA GLU A 44 2.02 9.40 4.82
C GLU A 44 0.95 10.04 5.72
N SER A 45 0.03 10.81 5.13
CA SER A 45 -1.07 11.43 5.87
C SER A 45 -2.08 10.38 6.35
N LEU A 46 -2.39 9.38 5.53
CA LEU A 46 -3.24 8.26 5.91
C LEU A 46 -2.60 7.42 7.01
N CYS A 47 -1.27 7.17 6.93
CA CYS A 47 -0.51 6.50 7.99
C CYS A 47 -0.43 7.31 9.30
N GLY A 48 -0.69 8.62 9.27
CA GLY A 48 -0.46 9.51 10.41
C GLY A 48 0.99 9.96 10.59
N LEU A 49 1.84 9.68 9.61
CA LEU A 49 3.23 10.13 9.57
C LEU A 49 3.34 11.61 9.19
N ARG A 50 2.32 12.13 8.52
CA ARG A 50 2.21 13.54 8.15
C ARG A 50 0.90 14.14 8.67
N ARG A 51 1.00 15.30 9.30
CA ARG A 51 -0.18 16.05 9.77
C ARG A 51 -0.92 16.70 8.61
N VAL A 52 -2.24 16.65 8.65
CA VAL A 52 -3.12 17.42 7.76
C VAL A 52 -3.38 18.79 8.33
N GLN A 53 -3.58 19.79 7.48
CA GLN A 53 -3.88 21.17 7.90
C GLN A 53 -5.37 21.36 8.21
N SER A 54 -6.23 20.69 7.41
CA SER A 54 -7.69 20.72 7.58
C SER A 54 -8.31 19.50 6.92
N GLY A 55 -9.62 19.31 7.09
CA GLY A 55 -10.36 18.17 6.60
C GLY A 55 -10.30 16.97 7.54
N LYS A 56 -10.80 15.83 7.09
CA LYS A 56 -10.87 14.61 7.88
C LYS A 56 -10.39 13.39 7.09
N ILE A 57 -9.73 12.47 7.78
CA ILE A 57 -9.38 11.14 7.28
C ILE A 57 -10.15 10.13 8.12
N LEU A 58 -10.99 9.32 7.47
CA LEU A 58 -11.75 8.28 8.15
C LEU A 58 -11.28 6.90 7.70
N ILE A 59 -11.19 5.98 8.66
CA ILE A 59 -10.98 4.54 8.42
C ILE A 59 -12.14 3.81 9.05
N ARG A 60 -12.89 3.02 8.26
CA ARG A 60 -14.10 2.31 8.70
C ARG A 60 -15.12 3.25 9.38
N GLY A 61 -15.23 4.49 8.88
CA GLY A 61 -16.12 5.50 9.42
C GLY A 61 -15.63 6.22 10.69
N MET A 62 -14.48 5.81 11.25
CA MET A 62 -13.87 6.47 12.41
C MET A 62 -12.93 7.58 11.96
N ASP A 63 -13.05 8.78 12.53
CA ASP A 63 -12.15 9.89 12.28
C ASP A 63 -10.79 9.62 12.97
N VAL A 64 -9.79 9.29 12.16
CA VAL A 64 -8.42 8.99 12.60
C VAL A 64 -7.45 10.13 12.33
N THR A 65 -7.95 11.30 11.95
CA THR A 65 -7.15 12.45 11.48
C THR A 65 -5.98 12.78 12.41
N HIS A 66 -6.23 12.73 13.71
CA HIS A 66 -5.24 13.07 14.73
C HIS A 66 -4.70 11.86 15.52
N TRP A 67 -5.07 10.65 15.11
CA TRP A 67 -4.58 9.45 15.76
C TRP A 67 -3.10 9.21 15.43
N PRO A 68 -2.32 8.73 16.41
CA PRO A 68 -0.95 8.32 16.15
C PRO A 68 -0.90 7.12 15.18
N PRO A 69 0.19 6.94 14.42
CA PRO A 69 0.30 5.87 13.41
C PRO A 69 -0.01 4.46 13.95
N ALA A 70 0.42 4.16 15.17
CA ALA A 70 0.25 2.84 15.78
C ALA A 70 -1.22 2.43 15.99
N ASP A 71 -2.11 3.41 16.16
CA ASP A 71 -3.52 3.19 16.51
C ASP A 71 -4.43 3.13 15.27
N ARG A 72 -3.92 3.48 14.09
CA ARG A 72 -4.69 3.49 12.83
C ARG A 72 -4.89 2.10 12.23
N GLU A 73 -4.24 1.07 12.75
CA GLU A 73 -4.32 -0.32 12.28
C GLU A 73 -4.02 -0.48 10.77
N ILE A 74 -3.02 0.25 10.29
CA ILE A 74 -2.59 0.26 8.89
C ILE A 74 -1.31 -0.56 8.73
N GLY A 75 -1.30 -1.49 7.77
CA GLY A 75 -0.10 -2.09 7.24
C GLY A 75 0.49 -1.20 6.15
N TYR A 76 1.78 -0.89 6.22
CA TYR A 76 2.44 -0.03 5.24
C TYR A 76 3.72 -0.67 4.70
N VAL A 77 3.83 -0.71 3.38
CA VAL A 77 5.03 -1.11 2.64
C VAL A 77 5.54 0.12 1.89
N PRO A 78 6.60 0.77 2.37
CA PRO A 78 7.24 1.88 1.67
C PRO A 78 8.05 1.40 0.46
N GLN A 79 8.40 2.33 -0.42
CA GLN A 79 9.10 2.06 -1.68
C GLN A 79 10.46 1.36 -1.48
N ASP A 80 11.19 1.70 -0.42
CA ASP A 80 12.48 1.10 -0.04
C ASP A 80 12.35 -0.16 0.82
N LEU A 81 11.12 -0.67 0.99
CA LEU A 81 10.73 -1.78 1.83
C LEU A 81 11.00 -1.59 3.33
N ALA A 82 11.91 -0.71 3.72
CA ALA A 82 12.34 -0.43 5.09
C ALA A 82 12.56 -1.70 5.94
N LEU A 83 13.26 -2.71 5.40
CA LEU A 83 13.61 -3.92 6.12
C LEU A 83 14.75 -3.64 7.12
N PHE A 84 14.71 -4.28 8.28
CA PHE A 84 15.71 -4.11 9.33
C PHE A 84 16.94 -4.99 9.04
N PRO A 85 18.14 -4.43 8.81
CA PRO A 85 19.30 -5.20 8.37
C PRO A 85 19.71 -6.35 9.30
N THR A 86 19.43 -6.23 10.59
CA THR A 86 19.83 -7.18 11.62
C THR A 86 18.78 -8.24 11.93
N PHE A 87 17.60 -8.16 11.30
CA PHE A 87 16.48 -9.08 11.58
C PHE A 87 16.49 -10.24 10.58
N SER A 88 16.14 -11.41 11.06
CA SER A 88 15.75 -12.53 10.23
C SER A 88 14.36 -12.30 9.61
N VAL A 89 14.00 -13.09 8.61
CA VAL A 89 12.65 -13.08 8.02
C VAL A 89 11.57 -13.31 9.08
N ALA A 90 11.77 -14.30 9.95
CA ALA A 90 10.83 -14.57 11.05
C ALA A 90 10.67 -13.36 11.99
N GLU A 91 11.76 -12.68 12.32
CA GLU A 91 11.69 -11.49 13.19
C GLU A 91 10.94 -10.33 12.55
N HIS A 92 11.02 -10.15 11.23
CA HIS A 92 10.20 -9.17 10.51
C HIS A 92 8.70 -9.47 10.65
N LEU A 93 8.30 -10.74 10.45
CA LEU A 93 6.90 -11.15 10.58
C LEU A 93 6.38 -11.04 12.02
N GLN A 94 7.25 -11.23 13.01
CA GLN A 94 6.91 -11.15 14.43
C GLN A 94 6.86 -9.72 14.97
N PHE A 95 7.53 -8.77 14.32
CA PHE A 95 7.83 -7.45 14.86
C PHE A 95 6.59 -6.72 15.42
N ALA A 96 5.57 -6.53 14.59
CA ALA A 96 4.36 -5.82 15.01
C ALA A 96 3.54 -6.60 16.05
N LEU A 97 3.57 -7.94 16.00
CA LEU A 97 2.89 -8.80 16.98
C LEU A 97 3.53 -8.70 18.37
N ARG A 98 4.87 -8.66 18.42
CA ARG A 98 5.61 -8.47 19.69
C ARG A 98 5.33 -7.09 20.30
N LEU A 99 5.33 -6.04 19.47
CA LEU A 99 4.99 -4.69 19.95
C LEU A 99 3.57 -4.61 20.51
N ARG A 100 2.63 -5.36 19.92
CA ARG A 100 1.23 -5.46 20.38
C ARG A 100 1.03 -6.49 21.51
N ARG A 101 2.12 -7.08 22.03
CA ARG A 101 2.13 -8.03 23.17
C ARG A 101 1.30 -9.28 22.96
N PHE A 102 1.25 -9.82 21.74
CA PHE A 102 0.65 -11.12 21.48
C PHE A 102 1.42 -12.23 22.24
N HIS A 103 0.72 -13.30 22.61
CA HIS A 103 1.35 -14.48 23.21
C HIS A 103 2.24 -15.21 22.20
N THR A 104 3.31 -15.84 22.68
CA THR A 104 4.30 -16.52 21.83
C THR A 104 3.66 -17.55 20.88
N THR A 105 2.72 -18.35 21.37
CA THR A 105 2.00 -19.34 20.57
C THR A 105 1.18 -18.71 19.44
N GLN A 106 0.56 -17.55 19.67
CA GLN A 106 -0.18 -16.79 18.65
C GLN A 106 0.79 -16.23 17.61
N ILE A 107 1.95 -15.73 18.05
CA ILE A 107 2.99 -15.22 17.15
C ILE A 107 3.50 -16.34 16.24
N GLU A 108 3.86 -17.50 16.79
CA GLU A 108 4.35 -18.66 16.03
C GLU A 108 3.33 -19.13 15.00
N HIS A 109 2.07 -19.28 15.41
CA HIS A 109 1.00 -19.65 14.50
C HIS A 109 0.85 -18.65 13.35
N ARG A 110 0.81 -17.36 13.67
CA ARG A 110 0.64 -16.30 12.67
C ARG A 110 1.84 -16.17 11.72
N VAL A 111 3.04 -16.37 12.22
CA VAL A 111 4.26 -16.38 11.39
C VAL A 111 4.23 -17.52 10.38
N ASN A 112 3.85 -18.73 10.81
CA ASN A 112 3.76 -19.87 9.91
C ASN A 112 2.65 -19.67 8.86
N GLU A 113 1.47 -19.20 9.25
CA GLU A 113 0.37 -18.86 8.36
C GLU A 113 0.82 -17.86 7.26
N LEU A 114 1.50 -16.78 7.66
CA LEU A 114 2.02 -15.79 6.73
C LEU A 114 3.11 -16.33 5.83
N ALA A 115 4.03 -17.10 6.39
CA ALA A 115 5.12 -17.67 5.63
C ALA A 115 4.62 -18.63 4.54
N GLU A 116 3.58 -19.40 4.84
CA GLU A 116 2.91 -20.28 3.85
C GLU A 116 2.19 -19.44 2.79
N MET A 117 1.37 -18.47 3.20
CA MET A 117 0.63 -17.59 2.29
C MET A 117 1.55 -16.83 1.32
N LEU A 118 2.74 -16.43 1.79
CA LEU A 118 3.73 -15.68 1.02
C LEU A 118 4.76 -16.56 0.31
N GLY A 119 4.75 -17.89 0.54
CA GLY A 119 5.72 -18.83 -0.05
C GLY A 119 7.16 -18.66 0.46
N ILE A 120 7.35 -18.20 1.70
CA ILE A 120 8.66 -17.88 2.29
C ILE A 120 9.04 -18.73 3.50
N ASN A 121 8.39 -19.89 3.70
CA ASN A 121 8.69 -20.80 4.82
C ASN A 121 10.17 -21.16 4.91
N HIS A 122 10.80 -21.43 3.76
CA HIS A 122 12.20 -21.81 3.65
C HIS A 122 13.17 -20.69 4.01
N LEU A 123 12.69 -19.44 4.11
CA LEU A 123 13.49 -18.25 4.40
C LEU A 123 13.43 -17.81 5.87
N LEU A 124 12.52 -18.36 6.69
CA LEU A 124 12.23 -17.84 8.04
C LEU A 124 13.47 -17.63 8.92
N LYS A 125 14.48 -18.52 8.79
CA LYS A 125 15.72 -18.44 9.59
C LYS A 125 16.82 -17.59 8.96
N ARG A 126 16.62 -17.13 7.71
CA ARG A 126 17.63 -16.32 7.00
C ARG A 126 17.57 -14.85 7.45
N GLN A 127 18.72 -14.19 7.42
CA GLN A 127 18.82 -12.75 7.44
C GLN A 127 18.34 -12.19 6.10
N ILE A 128 17.99 -10.91 6.05
CA ILE A 128 17.51 -10.27 4.81
C ILE A 128 18.62 -10.06 3.79
N GLU A 129 19.88 -10.10 4.23
CA GLU A 129 21.03 -9.99 3.33
C GLU A 129 21.05 -11.15 2.33
N GLY A 130 21.16 -10.81 1.04
CA GLY A 130 21.16 -11.79 -0.04
C GLY A 130 19.79 -12.39 -0.41
N LEU A 131 18.70 -11.79 0.05
CA LEU A 131 17.37 -12.07 -0.49
C LEU A 131 17.22 -11.43 -1.88
N SER A 132 16.50 -12.10 -2.78
CA SER A 132 16.08 -11.49 -4.05
C SER A 132 15.12 -10.33 -3.82
N GLY A 133 14.90 -9.50 -4.84
CA GLY A 133 13.92 -8.41 -4.78
C GLY A 133 12.51 -8.92 -4.45
N GLY A 134 12.08 -10.01 -5.08
CA GLY A 134 10.79 -10.63 -4.82
C GLY A 134 10.67 -11.23 -3.42
N GLU A 135 11.73 -11.90 -2.92
CA GLU A 135 11.77 -12.41 -1.54
C GLU A 135 11.68 -11.26 -0.52
N SER A 136 12.44 -10.20 -0.73
CA SER A 136 12.41 -8.99 0.11
C SER A 136 11.02 -8.35 0.13
N GLN A 137 10.36 -8.27 -1.03
CA GLN A 137 9.00 -7.78 -1.16
C GLN A 137 7.99 -8.63 -0.37
N ARG A 138 8.09 -9.96 -0.47
CA ARG A 138 7.24 -10.89 0.28
C ARG A 138 7.44 -10.74 1.79
N VAL A 139 8.68 -10.52 2.26
CA VAL A 139 8.98 -10.25 3.68
C VAL A 139 8.36 -8.93 4.14
N ALA A 140 8.47 -7.87 3.35
CA ALA A 140 7.88 -6.55 3.66
C ALA A 140 6.34 -6.64 3.73
N LEU A 141 5.71 -7.35 2.80
CA LEU A 141 4.26 -7.64 2.82
C LEU A 141 3.87 -8.44 4.07
N GLY A 142 4.63 -9.47 4.41
CA GLY A 142 4.39 -10.28 5.62
C GLY A 142 4.46 -9.46 6.90
N ARG A 143 5.45 -8.58 7.01
CA ARG A 143 5.56 -7.64 8.13
C ARG A 143 4.34 -6.72 8.22
N ALA A 144 3.91 -6.14 7.09
CA ALA A 144 2.78 -5.23 7.04
C ALA A 144 1.44 -5.92 7.38
N LEU A 145 1.26 -7.19 6.96
CA LEU A 145 0.05 -7.98 7.17
C LEU A 145 0.00 -8.75 8.50
N SER A 146 1.10 -8.75 9.27
CA SER A 146 1.27 -9.65 10.42
C SER A 146 0.17 -9.51 11.47
N PHE A 147 -0.22 -8.30 11.82
CA PHE A 147 -1.23 -8.01 12.84
C PHE A 147 -2.67 -7.92 12.29
N ARG A 148 -2.92 -8.38 11.06
CA ARG A 148 -4.20 -8.35 10.36
C ARG A 148 -4.77 -6.93 10.25
N PRO A 149 -4.06 -6.01 9.59
CA PRO A 149 -4.51 -4.63 9.43
C PRO A 149 -5.82 -4.57 8.66
N THR A 150 -6.59 -3.51 8.89
CA THR A 150 -7.83 -3.25 8.12
C THR A 150 -7.55 -2.57 6.78
N VAL A 151 -6.41 -1.90 6.69
CA VAL A 151 -5.93 -1.18 5.51
C VAL A 151 -4.49 -1.58 5.22
N LEU A 152 -4.18 -1.83 3.95
CA LEU A 152 -2.85 -2.06 3.43
C LEU A 152 -2.46 -0.93 2.47
N LEU A 153 -1.34 -0.27 2.75
CA LEU A 153 -0.79 0.79 1.91
C LEU A 153 0.50 0.31 1.25
N LEU A 154 0.59 0.52 -0.05
CA LEU A 154 1.72 0.09 -0.86
C LEU A 154 2.25 1.28 -1.67
N ASP A 155 3.52 1.65 -1.45
CA ASP A 155 4.17 2.75 -2.17
C ASP A 155 5.13 2.20 -3.21
N GLU A 156 4.72 2.19 -4.48
CA GLU A 156 5.47 1.67 -5.63
C GLU A 156 6.09 0.26 -5.41
N PRO A 157 5.32 -0.72 -4.91
CA PRO A 157 5.85 -1.99 -4.40
C PRO A 157 6.50 -2.86 -5.48
N LEU A 158 6.27 -2.59 -6.75
CA LEU A 158 6.71 -3.42 -7.87
C LEU A 158 7.78 -2.73 -8.74
N SER A 159 8.16 -1.50 -8.40
CA SER A 159 9.01 -0.65 -9.25
C SER A 159 10.43 -1.20 -9.47
N ALA A 160 10.98 -1.92 -8.50
CA ALA A 160 12.35 -2.46 -8.52
C ALA A 160 12.44 -3.93 -9.00
N LEU A 161 11.31 -4.53 -9.41
CA LEU A 161 11.25 -5.94 -9.79
C LEU A 161 11.39 -6.12 -11.32
N ASP A 162 12.03 -7.22 -11.72
CA ASP A 162 12.00 -7.69 -13.11
C ASP A 162 10.58 -8.10 -13.53
N ALA A 163 10.36 -8.36 -14.82
CA ALA A 163 9.03 -8.60 -15.36
C ALA A 163 8.36 -9.86 -14.79
N GLU A 164 9.09 -10.95 -14.67
CA GLU A 164 8.59 -12.25 -14.20
C GLU A 164 8.20 -12.16 -12.72
N THR A 165 9.12 -11.70 -11.88
CA THR A 165 8.89 -11.46 -10.44
C THR A 165 7.74 -10.50 -10.20
N ARG A 166 7.61 -9.45 -11.03
CA ARG A 166 6.52 -8.48 -10.95
C ARG A 166 5.16 -9.13 -11.14
N GLU A 167 4.99 -9.98 -12.15
CA GLU A 167 3.74 -10.72 -12.42
C GLU A 167 3.38 -11.66 -11.27
N GLU A 168 4.36 -12.35 -10.70
CA GLU A 168 4.15 -13.19 -9.52
C GLU A 168 3.65 -12.38 -8.32
N ILE A 169 4.29 -11.24 -8.02
CA ILE A 169 3.90 -10.39 -6.89
C ILE A 169 2.54 -9.72 -7.16
N GLN A 170 2.20 -9.36 -8.39
CA GLN A 170 0.86 -8.88 -8.74
C GLN A 170 -0.21 -9.92 -8.41
N THR A 171 -0.01 -11.16 -8.85
CA THR A 171 -0.91 -12.27 -8.56
C THR A 171 -1.04 -12.50 -7.05
N LEU A 172 0.07 -12.45 -6.32
CA LEU A 172 0.09 -12.58 -4.87
C LEU A 172 -0.70 -11.45 -4.20
N LEU A 173 -0.51 -10.19 -4.59
CA LEU A 173 -1.22 -9.03 -4.03
C LEU A 173 -2.73 -9.15 -4.23
N ARG A 174 -3.18 -9.55 -5.41
CA ARG A 174 -4.62 -9.76 -5.67
C ARG A 174 -5.17 -10.87 -4.78
N THR A 175 -4.51 -12.04 -4.75
CA THR A 175 -4.89 -13.17 -3.90
C THR A 175 -4.95 -12.80 -2.41
N LEU A 176 -3.98 -12.02 -1.94
CA LEU A 176 -3.94 -11.53 -0.55
C LEU A 176 -5.15 -10.66 -0.23
N THR A 177 -5.48 -9.71 -1.11
CA THR A 177 -6.64 -8.82 -0.89
C THR A 177 -7.94 -9.61 -0.90
N ASP A 178 -8.13 -10.51 -1.86
CA ASP A 178 -9.35 -11.33 -1.99
C ASP A 178 -9.53 -12.27 -0.78
N ASN A 179 -8.44 -12.89 -0.31
CA ASN A 179 -8.50 -13.84 0.81
C ASN A 179 -8.63 -13.17 2.18
N THR A 180 -8.06 -11.98 2.37
CA THR A 180 -8.04 -11.31 3.68
C THR A 180 -9.13 -10.25 3.83
N GLY A 181 -9.69 -9.76 2.72
CA GLY A 181 -10.63 -8.65 2.71
C GLY A 181 -10.01 -7.32 3.14
N VAL A 182 -8.67 -7.20 3.13
CA VAL A 182 -7.97 -5.96 3.47
C VAL A 182 -8.24 -4.90 2.42
N THR A 183 -8.60 -3.68 2.83
CA THR A 183 -8.74 -2.54 1.90
C THR A 183 -7.36 -2.08 1.49
N THR A 184 -7.04 -2.11 0.19
CA THR A 184 -5.69 -1.80 -0.30
C THR A 184 -5.68 -0.48 -1.05
N LEU A 185 -4.73 0.39 -0.73
CA LEU A 185 -4.39 1.59 -1.52
C LEU A 185 -2.95 1.47 -2.00
N HIS A 186 -2.78 1.28 -3.31
CA HIS A 186 -1.50 1.07 -3.99
C HIS A 186 -1.12 2.29 -4.83
N ILE A 187 0.05 2.85 -4.58
CA ILE A 187 0.62 3.89 -5.43
C ILE A 187 1.47 3.23 -6.52
N THR A 188 1.20 3.57 -7.78
CA THR A 188 2.08 3.26 -8.91
C THR A 188 1.99 4.33 -10.00
N HIS A 189 3.01 4.40 -10.83
CA HIS A 189 2.99 5.16 -12.08
C HIS A 189 2.78 4.25 -13.30
N ASN A 190 2.71 2.93 -13.11
CA ASN A 190 2.57 1.92 -14.17
C ASN A 190 1.09 1.64 -14.45
N ALA A 191 0.65 1.99 -15.67
CA ALA A 191 -0.74 1.80 -16.09
C ALA A 191 -1.13 0.32 -16.23
N ALA A 192 -0.17 -0.57 -16.55
CA ALA A 192 -0.43 -2.00 -16.65
C ALA A 192 -0.73 -2.61 -15.28
N GLU A 193 0.04 -2.21 -14.24
CA GLU A 193 -0.22 -2.61 -12.85
C GLU A 193 -1.62 -2.16 -12.38
N ALA A 194 -1.96 -0.89 -12.64
CA ALA A 194 -3.27 -0.36 -12.30
C ALA A 194 -4.41 -1.13 -13.01
N THR A 195 -4.17 -1.58 -14.25
CA THR A 195 -5.18 -2.33 -15.00
C THR A 195 -5.33 -3.76 -14.48
N ALA A 196 -4.23 -4.38 -14.05
CA ALA A 196 -4.24 -5.76 -13.57
C ALA A 196 -4.82 -5.92 -12.16
N LEU A 197 -4.63 -4.90 -11.30
CA LEU A 197 -4.90 -5.02 -9.87
C LEU A 197 -6.14 -4.25 -9.38
N ALA A 198 -6.46 -3.09 -10.01
CA ALA A 198 -7.38 -2.14 -9.40
C ALA A 198 -8.85 -2.45 -9.67
N ASP A 199 -9.65 -2.47 -8.61
CA ASP A 199 -11.10 -2.33 -8.67
C ASP A 199 -11.48 -0.86 -8.93
N ARG A 200 -10.69 0.10 -8.36
CA ARG A 200 -10.88 1.55 -8.55
C ARG A 200 -9.55 2.24 -8.85
N ARG A 201 -9.58 3.21 -9.75
CA ARG A 201 -8.39 3.96 -10.20
C ARG A 201 -8.54 5.44 -9.94
N PHE A 202 -7.59 5.99 -9.21
CA PHE A 202 -7.52 7.41 -8.90
C PHE A 202 -6.28 8.03 -9.55
N HIS A 203 -6.39 9.30 -9.95
CA HIS A 203 -5.29 10.07 -10.50
C HIS A 203 -5.15 11.38 -9.74
N ILE A 204 -3.90 11.76 -9.45
CA ILE A 204 -3.61 13.11 -8.96
C ILE A 204 -3.39 14.02 -10.18
N VAL A 205 -4.29 14.99 -10.34
CA VAL A 205 -4.25 16.01 -11.38
C VAL A 205 -4.40 17.38 -10.71
N ASP A 206 -3.41 18.25 -10.88
CA ASP A 206 -3.41 19.62 -10.36
C ASP A 206 -3.74 19.72 -8.85
N GLY A 207 -3.22 18.77 -8.07
CA GLY A 207 -3.39 18.72 -6.62
C GLY A 207 -4.70 18.13 -6.13
N GLN A 208 -5.56 17.68 -7.03
CA GLN A 208 -6.82 16.98 -6.72
C GLN A 208 -6.73 15.49 -7.06
N VAL A 209 -7.48 14.67 -6.34
CA VAL A 209 -7.63 13.23 -6.62
C VAL A 209 -8.92 13.03 -7.39
N ILE A 210 -8.79 12.49 -8.62
CA ILE A 210 -9.91 12.27 -9.53
C ILE A 210 -10.02 10.78 -9.82
N GLU A 211 -11.20 10.20 -9.68
CA GLU A 211 -11.47 8.83 -10.10
C GLU A 211 -11.63 8.74 -11.61
N LYS A 212 -10.93 7.79 -12.25
CA LYS A 212 -11.10 7.49 -13.67
C LYS A 212 -11.85 6.17 -13.86
N SER A 213 -13.01 6.23 -14.49
CA SER A 213 -13.72 5.06 -14.99
C SER A 213 -13.06 4.54 -16.29
N GLU A 214 -13.25 3.25 -16.59
CA GLU A 214 -12.65 2.58 -17.78
C GLU A 214 -13.01 3.24 -19.11
N SER A 215 -14.18 3.87 -19.21
CA SER A 215 -14.67 4.56 -20.42
C SER A 215 -13.79 5.74 -20.86
N GLN A 216 -13.07 6.39 -19.97
CA GLN A 216 -12.25 7.58 -20.28
C GLN A 216 -10.82 7.26 -20.76
N THR A 217 -10.38 6.02 -20.59
CA THR A 217 -9.02 5.60 -21.02
C THR A 217 -8.94 5.38 -22.54
N GLN A 218 -10.05 5.11 -23.21
CA GLN A 218 -10.10 4.90 -24.66
C GLN A 218 -10.13 6.20 -25.48
N GLU A 219 -10.66 7.28 -24.94
CA GLU A 219 -10.71 8.57 -25.64
C GLU A 219 -9.33 9.25 -25.71
N THR A 220 -8.51 9.13 -24.68
CA THR A 220 -7.17 9.74 -24.67
C THR A 220 -6.19 9.05 -25.64
N LYS A 221 -6.41 7.76 -25.95
CA LYS A 221 -5.62 7.04 -26.98
C LYS A 221 -5.99 7.45 -28.41
N LYS A 222 -7.23 7.87 -28.67
CA LYS A 222 -7.68 8.31 -29.98
C LYS A 222 -7.21 9.73 -30.36
N LEU A 223 -6.99 10.61 -29.36
CA LEU A 223 -6.51 11.98 -29.62
C LEU A 223 -4.99 12.08 -29.86
N ASN A 224 -4.20 11.07 -29.45
CA ASN A 224 -2.74 11.09 -29.58
C ASN A 224 -2.20 10.18 -30.69
N SER A 225 -3.04 9.71 -31.64
CA SER A 225 -2.55 9.09 -32.86
C SER A 225 -2.26 10.21 -33.88
N PRO A 226 -1.00 10.38 -34.31
CA PRO A 226 -0.72 11.30 -35.42
C PRO A 226 -1.43 10.76 -36.66
N ALA A 227 -2.23 11.62 -37.26
CA ALA A 227 -2.78 11.36 -38.62
C ALA A 227 -1.61 11.11 -39.55
N GLY A 228 -1.54 9.93 -40.15
CA GLY A 228 -0.56 9.53 -41.15
C GLY A 228 -0.62 10.30 -42.43
#